data_c3edfcab8b7abd0b463e76504f27e4d3
#
_entry.id   c3edfcab8b7abd0b463e76504f27e4d3
#
_cell.length_a   1.000
_cell.length_b   1.000
_cell.length_c   1.000
_cell.angle_alpha   90.00
_cell.angle_beta   90.00
_cell.angle_gamma   90.00
#
_symmetry.space_group_name_H-M   'P 1'
#
loop_
_entity.id
_entity.type
_entity.pdbx_description
1 polymer ?
#
loop_
_entity_poly.entity_id
_entity_poly.type
_entity_poly.pdbx_seq_one_letter_code
_entity_poly.pdbx_strand_id
1 'polypeptide(L)'
;MTNSGPHPSNPTDAHIEAMISVLSDDCASLHRSARRILVAWGDLAVPLLKENSEADCMATRTRCRAILRDIEVEKLQSRFVGLQF
;
A
#
# COMPACT_ATOMS: atom_id res chain seq x y z
N MET A 1 25.52 7.26 12.48
CA MET A 1 25.03 7.19 12.29
C MET A 1 24.36 7.38 11.94
N THR A 2 24.12 7.45 11.89
CA THR A 2 23.53 7.52 11.60
C THR A 2 22.75 7.59 11.15
N ASN A 3 22.36 7.62 11.11
CA ASN A 3 21.56 7.67 10.65
C ASN A 3 20.87 7.97 10.43
N SER A 4 20.76 8.08 10.47
CA SER A 4 20.05 8.34 10.38
C SER A 4 19.37 8.65 9.91
N GLY A 5 19.12 8.82 9.65
CA GLY A 5 18.40 9.04 9.14
C GLY A 5 17.43 9.47 8.92
N PRO A 6 17.12 9.81 8.60
CA PRO A 6 15.99 10.26 8.51
C PRO A 6 15.07 9.89 7.78
N HIS A 7 14.62 9.93 7.81
CA HIS A 7 13.81 9.65 7.29
C HIS A 7 13.18 9.84 6.46
N PRO A 8 13.06 9.42 6.40
CA PRO A 8 12.50 9.74 5.21
C PRO A 8 11.11 9.45 5.04
N SER A 9 10.55 10.15 4.17
CA SER A 9 9.16 9.99 3.90
C SER A 9 8.91 8.80 3.00
N ASN A 10 9.94 8.28 2.34
CA ASN A 10 9.75 7.18 1.41
C ASN A 10 10.05 5.84 2.06
N PRO A 11 9.10 4.89 2.02
CA PRO A 11 9.38 3.56 2.54
C PRO A 11 10.34 2.81 1.63
N THR A 12 11.10 1.89 2.20
CA THR A 12 11.90 0.98 1.41
C THR A 12 11.03 -0.16 0.92
N ASP A 13 11.52 -0.91 -0.06
CA ASP A 13 10.81 -2.09 -0.54
C ASP A 13 10.57 -3.08 0.59
N ALA A 14 11.51 -3.19 1.52
CA ALA A 14 11.34 -4.09 2.65
C ALA A 14 10.16 -3.67 3.54
N HIS A 15 9.98 -2.37 3.72
CA HIS A 15 8.85 -1.87 4.51
C HIS A 15 7.54 -2.16 3.82
N ILE A 16 7.49 -1.97 2.51
CA ILE A 16 6.29 -2.22 1.74
C ILE A 16 5.95 -3.71 1.77
N GLU A 17 6.94 -4.56 1.60
CA GLU A 17 6.74 -6.01 1.66
C GLU A 17 6.26 -6.45 3.02
N ALA A 18 6.76 -5.83 4.08
CA ALA A 18 6.32 -6.15 5.43
C ALA A 18 4.83 -5.82 5.60
N MET A 19 4.40 -4.69 5.06
CA MET A 19 2.99 -4.32 5.15
C MET A 19 2.12 -5.27 4.32
N ILE A 20 2.60 -5.66 3.14
CA ILE A 20 1.88 -6.62 2.30
C ILE A 20 1.77 -7.97 3.02
N SER A 21 2.82 -8.37 3.71
CA SER A 21 2.82 -9.59 4.48
C SER A 21 1.74 -9.60 5.56
N VAL A 22 1.51 -8.44 6.17
CA VAL A 22 0.46 -8.29 7.19
C VAL A 22 -0.93 -8.51 6.60
N LEU A 23 -1.10 -8.30 5.30
CA LEU A 23 -2.40 -8.49 4.65
C LEU A 23 -2.87 -9.94 4.68
N SER A 24 -1.96 -10.90 4.87
CA SER A 24 -2.34 -12.29 4.96
C SER A 24 -2.78 -12.68 6.37
N ASP A 25 -2.64 -11.78 7.33
CA ASP A 25 -3.02 -12.03 8.72
C ASP A 25 -4.54 -12.08 8.85
N ASP A 26 -5.02 -12.96 9.72
CA ASP A 26 -6.46 -13.08 9.96
C ASP A 26 -7.02 -11.96 10.83
N CYS A 27 -6.16 -11.22 11.50
CA CYS A 27 -6.61 -10.14 12.38
C CYS A 27 -7.06 -8.95 11.54
N ALA A 28 -8.36 -8.66 11.58
CA ALA A 28 -8.94 -7.60 10.76
C ALA A 28 -8.32 -6.24 11.04
N SER A 29 -8.00 -5.95 12.30
CA SER A 29 -7.41 -4.65 12.63
C SER A 29 -6.02 -4.50 12.01
N LEU A 30 -5.24 -5.58 11.99
CA LEU A 30 -3.89 -5.53 11.44
C LEU A 30 -3.91 -5.29 9.94
N HIS A 31 -4.68 -6.05 9.19
CA HIS A 31 -4.67 -5.87 7.75
C HIS A 31 -5.39 -4.59 7.33
N ARG A 32 -6.31 -4.08 8.15
CA ARG A 32 -6.93 -2.80 7.87
C ARG A 32 -5.91 -1.67 8.03
N SER A 33 -5.07 -1.75 9.08
CA SER A 33 -4.01 -0.77 9.30
C SER A 33 -2.99 -0.82 8.17
N ALA A 34 -2.59 -2.02 7.76
CA ALA A 34 -1.65 -2.18 6.66
C ALA A 34 -2.21 -1.60 5.37
N ARG A 35 -3.49 -1.84 5.10
CA ARG A 35 -4.16 -1.31 3.92
C ARG A 35 -4.11 0.22 3.90
N ARG A 36 -4.40 0.84 5.03
CA ARG A 36 -4.38 2.29 5.14
C ARG A 36 -2.98 2.84 4.85
N ILE A 37 -1.97 2.19 5.39
CA ILE A 37 -0.59 2.62 5.18
C ILE A 37 -0.20 2.46 3.72
N LEU A 38 -0.55 1.34 3.11
CA LEU A 38 -0.20 1.09 1.71
C LEU A 38 -0.89 2.07 0.77
N VAL A 39 -2.15 2.42 1.05
CA VAL A 39 -2.85 3.42 0.25
C VAL A 39 -2.19 4.78 0.42
N ALA A 40 -1.75 5.12 1.62
CA ALA A 40 -1.07 6.38 1.87
C ALA A 40 0.25 6.47 1.11
N TRP A 41 0.97 5.36 0.97
CA TRP A 41 2.20 5.34 0.19
C TRP A 41 1.94 5.45 -1.31
N GLY A 42 0.77 5.03 -1.76
CA GLY A 42 0.33 5.22 -3.14
C GLY A 42 1.26 4.58 -4.16
N ASP A 43 1.75 5.38 -5.10
CA ASP A 43 2.55 4.90 -6.22
C ASP A 43 3.81 4.15 -5.78
N LEU A 44 4.34 4.47 -4.60
CA LEU A 44 5.54 3.78 -4.12
C LEU A 44 5.26 2.31 -3.85
N ALA A 45 4.04 1.98 -3.46
CA ALA A 45 3.67 0.60 -3.16
C ALA A 45 3.13 -0.16 -4.38
N VAL A 46 2.77 0.53 -5.45
CA VAL A 46 2.11 -0.10 -6.60
C VAL A 46 2.92 -1.25 -7.21
N PRO A 47 4.22 -1.12 -7.48
CA PRO A 47 4.94 -2.24 -8.10
C PRO A 47 4.91 -3.52 -7.26
N LEU A 48 5.10 -3.39 -5.96
CA LEU A 48 5.10 -4.56 -5.08
C LEU A 48 3.70 -5.10 -4.86
N LEU A 49 2.69 -4.22 -4.83
CA LEU A 49 1.31 -4.66 -4.76
C LEU A 49 0.93 -5.44 -6.00
N LYS A 50 1.39 -5.01 -7.17
CA LYS A 50 1.11 -5.72 -8.41
C LYS A 50 1.74 -7.11 -8.42
N GLU A 51 2.98 -7.22 -7.96
CA GLU A 51 3.62 -8.51 -7.84
C GLU A 51 2.82 -9.46 -6.95
N ASN A 52 2.36 -8.95 -5.83
CA ASN A 52 1.63 -9.76 -4.86
C ASN A 52 0.17 -9.96 -5.22
N SER A 53 -0.34 -9.25 -6.21
CA SER A 53 -1.70 -9.48 -6.68
C SER A 53 -1.82 -10.78 -7.45
N GLU A 54 -0.69 -11.45 -7.71
CA GLU A 54 -0.66 -12.76 -8.32
C GLU A 54 -0.09 -13.80 -7.38
N ALA A 55 -0.04 -13.49 -6.10
CA ALA A 55 0.47 -14.41 -5.10
C ALA A 55 -0.41 -15.65 -4.98
N ASP A 56 0.18 -16.74 -4.51
CA ASP A 56 -0.55 -17.99 -4.30
C ASP A 56 -1.60 -17.85 -3.22
N CYS A 57 -1.34 -17.05 -2.21
CA CYS A 57 -2.27 -16.86 -1.12
C CYS A 57 -3.45 -16.01 -1.59
N MET A 58 -4.64 -16.59 -1.57
CA MET A 58 -5.84 -15.91 -2.05
C MET A 58 -6.11 -14.63 -1.26
N ALA A 59 -5.92 -14.66 0.04
CA ALA A 59 -6.16 -13.48 0.88
C ALA A 59 -5.24 -12.33 0.48
N THR A 60 -3.95 -12.61 0.32
CA THR A 60 -2.98 -11.60 -0.09
C THR A 60 -3.33 -11.06 -1.47
N ARG A 61 -3.63 -11.96 -2.40
CA ARG A 61 -3.96 -11.58 -3.77
C ARG A 61 -5.16 -10.66 -3.83
N THR A 62 -6.23 -11.05 -3.15
CA THR A 62 -7.49 -10.29 -3.14
C THR A 62 -7.29 -8.93 -2.50
N ARG A 63 -6.60 -8.91 -1.37
CA ARG A 63 -6.39 -7.65 -0.64
C ARG A 63 -5.46 -6.71 -1.38
N CYS A 64 -4.43 -7.23 -2.04
CA CYS A 64 -3.56 -6.38 -2.86
C CYS A 64 -4.32 -5.74 -4.00
N ARG A 65 -5.20 -6.49 -4.64
CA ARG A 65 -6.02 -5.95 -5.74
C ARG A 65 -6.96 -4.86 -5.24
N ALA A 66 -7.54 -5.06 -4.05
CA ALA A 66 -8.41 -4.04 -3.46
C ALA A 66 -7.65 -2.76 -3.16
N ILE A 67 -6.43 -2.90 -2.65
CA ILE A 67 -5.60 -1.74 -2.33
C ILE A 67 -5.19 -0.99 -3.59
N LEU A 68 -4.84 -1.72 -4.65
CA LEU A 68 -4.49 -1.10 -5.91
C LEU A 68 -5.66 -0.26 -6.44
N ARG A 69 -6.88 -0.78 -6.30
CA ARG A 69 -8.07 -0.04 -6.71
C ARG A 69 -8.25 1.21 -5.84
N ASP A 70 -8.04 1.07 -4.54
CA ASP A 70 -8.17 2.20 -3.62
C ASP A 70 -7.18 3.32 -3.98
N ILE A 71 -5.95 2.95 -4.34
CA ILE A 71 -4.94 3.91 -4.73
C ILE A 71 -5.39 4.65 -5.99
N GLU A 72 -5.94 3.95 -6.96
CA GLU A 72 -6.42 4.59 -8.18
C GLU A 72 -7.58 5.53 -7.92
N VAL A 73 -8.51 5.12 -7.04
CA VAL A 73 -9.64 5.97 -6.68
C VAL A 73 -9.16 7.24 -6.01
N GLU A 74 -8.19 7.12 -5.10
CA GLU A 74 -7.63 8.28 -4.42
C GLU A 74 -6.99 9.26 -5.41
N LYS A 75 -6.28 8.73 -6.39
CA LYS A 75 -5.65 9.57 -7.40
C LYS A 75 -6.68 10.29 -8.24
N LEU A 76 -7.75 9.61 -8.60
CA LEU A 76 -8.81 10.23 -9.37
C LEU A 76 -9.52 11.31 -8.57
N GLN A 77 -9.77 11.05 -7.29
CA GLN A 77 -10.42 12.03 -6.43
C GLN A 77 -9.55 13.26 -6.25
N SER A 78 -8.26 13.08 -6.05
CA SER A 78 -7.34 14.20 -5.90
C SER A 78 -7.30 15.05 -7.17
N ARG A 79 -7.26 14.39 -8.31
CA ARG A 79 -7.23 15.08 -9.59
C ARG A 79 -8.52 15.84 -9.82
N PHE A 80 -9.65 15.24 -9.47
CA PHE A 80 -10.96 15.84 -9.62
C PHE A 80 -11.08 17.11 -8.78
N VAL A 81 -10.66 17.01 -7.52
CA VAL A 81 -10.70 18.17 -6.62
C VAL A 81 -9.82 19.30 -7.18
N GLY A 82 -8.66 18.96 -7.71
CA GLY A 82 -7.79 19.96 -8.31
C GLY A 82 -8.40 20.66 -9.48
N LEU A 83 -9.21 19.94 -10.25
CA LEU A 83 -9.84 20.52 -11.43
C LEU A 83 -10.99 21.48 -11.09
N GLN A 84 -11.50 21.40 -9.89
CA GLN A 84 -12.60 22.28 -9.49
C GLN A 84 -12.13 23.68 -9.19
N PHE A 85 -10.87 23.91 -9.08
CA PHE A 85 -10.30 25.20 -8.81
C PHE A 85 -9.44 25.67 -9.96
#